data_81a5176b6ba2cf864739002c62a1e95c
#
_entry.id   81a5176b6ba2cf864739002c62a1e95c
#
_cell.length_a   1.000
_cell.length_b   1.000
_cell.length_c   1.000
_cell.angle_alpha   90.00
_cell.angle_beta   90.00
_cell.angle_gamma   90.00
#
_symmetry.space_group_name_H-M   'P 1'
#
loop_
_entity.id
_entity.type
_entity.pdbx_description
1 polymer ?
#
loop_
_entity_poly.entity_id
_entity_poly.type
_entity_poly.pdbx_seq_one_letter_code
_entity_poly.pdbx_strand_id
1 'polypeptide(L)'
;MTRLILLSLASAFLFLSTHAAEVPLPDPDGKPGDATKPIVVMLGDSTTDRGMPTFVKKQLDQLIKSPIQRPTVINAGKGGDNATSALDRLEKDVLAHHPDIVTVSFGLNDTGGRKPDQFKESLQKIIKILKAADIQVVLMTSTPFNNDRHGWGKRKEFQALGGLDEYMDREFCQKMRTLADGKGILLCDLHSIFKAKFRQDPGLINKVISPDGVHLTAEGYVLAAKHIGPVLPKL
;
A
#
# COMPACT_ATOMS: atom_id res chain seq x y z
N MET A 1 14.14 64.67 40.48
CA MET A 1 13.31 63.47 40.30
C MET A 1 12.80 63.46 38.89
N THR A 2 13.54 62.85 37.97
CA THR A 2 13.23 62.85 36.55
C THR A 2 12.96 61.37 36.13
N ARG A 3 11.69 61.05 35.74
CA ARG A 3 11.31 59.73 35.30
C ARG A 3 11.67 59.58 33.80
N LEU A 4 12.51 58.61 33.54
CA LEU A 4 12.84 58.14 32.18
C LEU A 4 11.73 57.18 31.70
N ILE A 5 11.09 57.51 30.58
CA ILE A 5 10.14 56.65 29.91
C ILE A 5 10.89 55.90 28.79
N LEU A 6 11.04 54.59 28.93
CA LEU A 6 11.55 53.72 27.85
C LEU A 6 10.39 53.40 26.92
N LEU A 7 10.45 53.84 25.70
CA LEU A 7 9.63 53.32 24.59
C LEU A 7 10.30 52.07 24.02
N SER A 8 9.64 50.93 24.14
CA SER A 8 10.00 49.71 23.43
C SER A 8 9.38 49.71 22.04
N LEU A 9 10.19 49.77 21.01
CA LEU A 9 9.81 49.54 19.63
C LEU A 9 9.73 48.01 19.41
N ALA A 10 8.53 47.46 19.32
CA ALA A 10 8.31 46.11 18.86
C ALA A 10 8.28 46.14 17.33
N SER A 11 9.34 45.65 16.70
CA SER A 11 9.39 45.42 15.24
C SER A 11 8.58 44.14 14.91
N ALA A 12 7.42 44.32 14.34
CA ALA A 12 6.64 43.21 13.78
C ALA A 12 7.30 42.79 12.45
N PHE A 13 7.99 41.64 12.46
CA PHE A 13 8.38 40.95 11.22
C PHE A 13 7.17 40.29 10.61
N LEU A 14 6.63 40.89 9.56
CA LEU A 14 5.65 40.24 8.68
C LEU A 14 6.39 39.19 7.83
N PHE A 15 6.28 37.91 8.16
CA PHE A 15 6.62 36.83 7.25
C PHE A 15 5.59 36.77 6.16
N LEU A 16 5.84 37.34 5.00
CA LEU A 16 5.12 37.00 3.77
C LEU A 16 5.57 35.59 3.37
N SER A 17 4.76 34.61 3.68
CA SER A 17 4.86 33.29 3.08
C SER A 17 4.41 33.41 1.62
N THR A 18 5.33 33.52 0.70
CA THR A 18 5.06 33.34 -0.73
C THR A 18 4.87 31.84 -0.95
N HIS A 19 3.62 31.39 -0.95
CA HIS A 19 3.28 30.08 -1.52
C HIS A 19 3.56 30.22 -3.03
N ALA A 20 4.69 29.67 -3.46
CA ALA A 20 4.89 29.38 -4.88
C ALA A 20 3.80 28.34 -5.25
N ALA A 21 2.96 28.69 -6.20
CA ALA A 21 2.00 27.75 -6.77
C ALA A 21 2.82 26.62 -7.41
N GLU A 22 2.84 25.44 -6.77
CA GLU A 22 3.50 24.26 -7.30
C GLU A 22 2.80 23.87 -8.60
N VAL A 23 3.58 23.74 -9.66
CA VAL A 23 3.11 23.28 -10.96
C VAL A 23 2.73 21.79 -10.81
N PRO A 24 1.49 21.38 -11.10
CA PRO A 24 1.10 19.99 -11.01
C PRO A 24 1.99 19.14 -11.93
N LEU A 25 2.52 18.03 -11.41
CA LEU A 25 3.24 17.07 -12.23
C LEU A 25 2.27 16.46 -13.27
N PRO A 26 2.76 16.18 -14.49
CA PRO A 26 1.93 15.54 -15.50
C PRO A 26 1.51 14.14 -15.05
N ASP A 27 0.25 13.77 -15.32
CA ASP A 27 -0.26 12.41 -15.26
C ASP A 27 0.68 11.48 -16.04
N PRO A 28 0.91 10.22 -15.62
CA PRO A 28 1.69 9.24 -16.38
C PRO A 28 1.29 9.11 -17.86
N ASP A 29 0.06 9.51 -18.21
CA ASP A 29 -0.43 9.64 -19.59
C ASP A 29 -0.08 10.99 -20.26
N GLY A 30 0.76 11.84 -19.65
CA GLY A 30 1.22 13.12 -20.19
C GLY A 30 0.18 14.26 -20.10
N LYS A 31 -0.93 14.06 -19.39
CA LYS A 31 -1.90 15.10 -19.13
C LYS A 31 -1.64 15.78 -17.79
N PRO A 32 -1.83 17.11 -17.66
CA PRO A 32 -1.76 17.78 -16.37
C PRO A 32 -2.78 17.12 -15.43
N GLY A 33 -2.34 16.60 -14.28
CA GLY A 33 -3.24 16.05 -13.27
C GLY A 33 -4.25 17.13 -12.85
N ASP A 34 -5.49 16.73 -12.61
CA ASP A 34 -6.48 17.62 -11.99
C ASP A 34 -6.07 17.78 -10.51
N ALA A 35 -5.50 18.94 -10.17
CA ALA A 35 -4.98 19.24 -8.83
C ALA A 35 -6.04 19.14 -7.70
N THR A 36 -7.29 18.85 -8.06
CA THR A 36 -8.40 18.69 -7.10
C THR A 36 -8.69 17.22 -6.77
N LYS A 37 -8.09 16.26 -7.49
CA LYS A 37 -8.35 14.83 -7.28
C LYS A 37 -7.30 14.20 -6.39
N PRO A 38 -7.72 13.43 -5.39
CA PRO A 38 -6.78 12.67 -4.57
C PRO A 38 -5.98 11.68 -5.40
N ILE A 39 -4.70 11.51 -5.05
CA ILE A 39 -3.78 10.59 -5.71
C ILE A 39 -3.52 9.40 -4.78
N VAL A 40 -3.82 8.21 -5.27
CA VAL A 40 -3.54 6.94 -4.61
C VAL A 40 -2.44 6.21 -5.37
N VAL A 41 -1.26 6.03 -4.77
CA VAL A 41 -0.21 5.20 -5.35
C VAL A 41 -0.25 3.82 -4.71
N MET A 42 -0.31 2.77 -5.52
CA MET A 42 -0.31 1.39 -5.05
C MET A 42 1.08 0.78 -5.23
N LEU A 43 1.86 0.77 -4.13
CA LEU A 43 3.20 0.19 -4.07
C LEU A 43 3.13 -1.29 -3.74
N GLY A 44 3.80 -2.14 -4.52
CA GLY A 44 3.78 -3.57 -4.27
C GLY A 44 4.61 -4.40 -5.26
N ASP A 45 4.39 -5.70 -5.21
CA ASP A 45 5.02 -6.70 -6.07
C ASP A 45 4.20 -7.01 -7.34
N SER A 46 4.37 -8.21 -7.90
CA SER A 46 3.67 -8.66 -9.12
C SER A 46 2.14 -8.69 -8.97
N THR A 47 1.60 -8.90 -7.78
CA THR A 47 0.15 -8.86 -7.57
C THR A 47 -0.40 -7.45 -7.76
N THR A 48 0.34 -6.44 -7.33
CA THR A 48 0.00 -5.04 -7.60
C THR A 48 0.20 -4.72 -9.08
N ASP A 49 1.38 -5.03 -9.64
CA ASP A 49 1.78 -4.73 -11.02
C ASP A 49 0.77 -5.25 -12.06
N ARG A 50 0.32 -6.51 -11.91
CA ARG A 50 -0.51 -7.22 -12.91
C ARG A 50 -1.97 -6.77 -12.98
N GLY A 51 -2.48 -5.99 -12.01
CA GLY A 51 -3.86 -5.57 -12.14
C GLY A 51 -4.53 -4.92 -10.92
N MET A 52 -3.97 -5.00 -9.72
CA MET A 52 -4.63 -4.49 -8.52
C MET A 52 -5.14 -3.05 -8.67
N PRO A 53 -4.35 -2.08 -9.18
CA PRO A 53 -4.80 -0.70 -9.34
C PRO A 53 -6.01 -0.56 -10.24
N THR A 54 -6.07 -1.32 -11.34
CA THR A 54 -7.20 -1.30 -12.29
C THR A 54 -8.50 -1.73 -11.63
N PHE A 55 -8.47 -2.80 -10.85
CA PHE A 55 -9.67 -3.31 -10.17
C PHE A 55 -10.07 -2.42 -8.99
N VAL A 56 -9.09 -1.88 -8.25
CA VAL A 56 -9.35 -0.91 -7.16
C VAL A 56 -9.97 0.35 -7.73
N LYS A 57 -9.44 0.89 -8.83
CA LYS A 57 -10.03 2.06 -9.49
C LYS A 57 -11.49 1.80 -9.89
N LYS A 58 -11.79 0.68 -10.53
CA LYS A 58 -13.18 0.30 -10.88
C LYS A 58 -14.08 0.26 -9.64
N GLN A 59 -13.59 -0.29 -8.53
CA GLN A 59 -14.34 -0.34 -7.26
C GLN A 59 -14.59 1.06 -6.69
N LEU A 60 -13.58 1.93 -6.71
CA LEU A 60 -13.72 3.32 -6.25
C LEU A 60 -14.68 4.13 -7.13
N ASP A 61 -14.65 3.93 -8.45
CA ASP A 61 -15.58 4.56 -9.39
C ASP A 61 -17.05 4.17 -9.13
N GLN A 62 -17.29 2.99 -8.56
CA GLN A 62 -18.62 2.53 -8.14
C GLN A 62 -19.02 3.10 -6.77
N LEU A 63 -18.09 3.22 -5.83
CA LEU A 63 -18.33 3.70 -4.47
C LEU A 63 -18.50 5.23 -4.43
N ILE A 64 -17.67 5.95 -5.20
CA ILE A 64 -17.63 7.41 -5.19
C ILE A 64 -18.56 7.94 -6.28
N LYS A 65 -19.69 8.52 -5.85
CA LYS A 65 -20.73 9.03 -6.77
C LYS A 65 -20.25 10.21 -7.60
N SER A 66 -19.54 11.15 -6.96
CA SER A 66 -19.05 12.36 -7.62
C SER A 66 -17.79 12.06 -8.47
N PRO A 67 -17.83 12.28 -9.79
CA PRO A 67 -16.65 12.07 -10.64
C PRO A 67 -15.44 12.93 -10.26
N ILE A 68 -15.68 14.12 -9.69
CA ILE A 68 -14.62 15.06 -9.27
C ILE A 68 -13.84 14.51 -8.06
N GLN A 69 -14.49 13.72 -7.19
CA GLN A 69 -13.89 13.13 -6.02
C GLN A 69 -13.22 11.77 -6.28
N ARG A 70 -13.32 11.24 -7.50
CA ARG A 70 -12.71 9.96 -7.84
C ARG A 70 -11.21 10.11 -7.94
N PRO A 71 -10.43 9.30 -7.17
CA PRO A 71 -8.98 9.44 -7.15
C PRO A 71 -8.33 9.01 -8.47
N THR A 72 -7.16 9.58 -8.74
CA THR A 72 -6.19 8.98 -9.65
C THR A 72 -5.54 7.80 -8.93
N VAL A 73 -5.52 6.62 -9.56
CA VAL A 73 -4.88 5.43 -9.00
C VAL A 73 -3.68 5.07 -9.85
N ILE A 74 -2.50 5.14 -9.26
CA ILE A 74 -1.20 4.92 -9.92
C ILE A 74 -0.67 3.55 -9.56
N ASN A 75 -0.17 2.82 -10.56
CA ASN A 75 0.48 1.53 -10.38
C ASN A 75 1.97 1.70 -10.12
N ALA A 76 2.41 1.47 -8.90
CA ALA A 76 3.79 1.35 -8.48
C ALA A 76 4.15 -0.10 -8.09
N GLY A 77 3.47 -1.08 -8.68
CA GLY A 77 3.81 -2.50 -8.58
C GLY A 77 5.01 -2.84 -9.46
N LYS A 78 5.79 -3.85 -9.05
CA LYS A 78 6.91 -4.37 -9.83
C LYS A 78 7.04 -5.87 -9.62
N GLY A 79 6.99 -6.63 -10.73
CA GLY A 79 7.11 -8.08 -10.69
C GLY A 79 8.40 -8.55 -10.00
N GLY A 80 8.29 -9.51 -9.08
CA GLY A 80 9.42 -10.06 -8.34
C GLY A 80 9.97 -9.19 -7.21
N ASP A 81 9.40 -8.00 -6.99
CA ASP A 81 9.87 -7.05 -5.98
C ASP A 81 9.53 -7.50 -4.55
N ASN A 82 10.25 -6.96 -3.58
CA ASN A 82 10.07 -7.21 -2.14
C ASN A 82 10.23 -5.90 -1.36
N ALA A 83 9.89 -5.92 -0.08
CA ALA A 83 9.90 -4.72 0.76
C ALA A 83 11.26 -4.02 0.83
N THR A 84 12.37 -4.76 0.70
CA THR A 84 13.73 -4.18 0.75
C THR A 84 14.06 -3.44 -0.56
N SER A 85 13.85 -4.09 -1.71
CA SER A 85 14.13 -3.49 -3.02
C SER A 85 13.17 -2.36 -3.38
N ALA A 86 11.98 -2.33 -2.79
CA ALA A 86 11.05 -1.22 -2.95
C ALA A 86 11.59 0.12 -2.43
N LEU A 87 12.50 0.10 -1.44
CA LEU A 87 13.14 1.32 -0.92
C LEU A 87 13.96 2.05 -1.98
N ASP A 88 14.62 1.31 -2.88
CA ASP A 88 15.50 1.90 -3.92
C ASP A 88 14.72 2.67 -4.99
N ARG A 89 13.42 2.43 -5.10
CA ARG A 89 12.54 3.07 -6.08
C ARG A 89 11.44 3.95 -5.47
N LEU A 90 11.41 4.07 -4.15
CA LEU A 90 10.34 4.78 -3.43
C LEU A 90 10.23 6.24 -3.85
N GLU A 91 11.36 6.91 -4.03
CA GLU A 91 11.40 8.30 -4.49
C GLU A 91 10.77 8.45 -5.88
N LYS A 92 11.27 7.68 -6.85
CA LYS A 92 10.88 7.79 -8.24
C LYS A 92 9.45 7.30 -8.51
N ASP A 93 9.09 6.14 -7.94
CA ASP A 93 7.86 5.44 -8.31
C ASP A 93 6.67 5.80 -7.39
N VAL A 94 6.94 6.51 -6.27
CA VAL A 94 5.90 6.88 -5.31
C VAL A 94 5.93 8.37 -5.00
N LEU A 95 7.01 8.89 -4.38
CA LEU A 95 7.04 10.27 -3.89
C LEU A 95 6.96 11.31 -5.01
N ALA A 96 7.55 11.02 -6.18
CA ALA A 96 7.49 11.89 -7.35
C ALA A 96 6.06 12.14 -7.87
N HIS A 97 5.08 11.33 -7.44
CA HIS A 97 3.66 11.53 -7.80
C HIS A 97 2.90 12.39 -6.79
N HIS A 98 3.53 12.84 -5.71
CA HIS A 98 2.90 13.61 -4.62
C HIS A 98 1.58 12.97 -4.13
N PRO A 99 1.59 11.69 -3.71
CA PRO A 99 0.35 10.99 -3.37
C PRO A 99 -0.23 11.46 -2.04
N ASP A 100 -1.57 11.49 -1.95
CA ASP A 100 -2.28 11.65 -0.68
C ASP A 100 -2.29 10.34 0.10
N ILE A 101 -2.36 9.21 -0.61
CA ILE A 101 -2.44 7.87 -0.03
C ILE A 101 -1.48 6.93 -0.75
N VAL A 102 -0.76 6.13 0.03
CA VAL A 102 0.04 5.02 -0.50
C VAL A 102 -0.42 3.70 0.14
N THR A 103 -0.83 2.76 -0.72
CA THR A 103 -1.00 1.37 -0.26
C THR A 103 0.33 0.63 -0.40
N VAL A 104 0.68 -0.18 0.58
CA VAL A 104 1.94 -0.96 0.61
C VAL A 104 1.61 -2.44 0.74
N SER A 105 1.97 -3.23 -0.27
CA SER A 105 1.67 -4.68 -0.34
C SER A 105 2.90 -5.48 -0.72
N PHE A 106 3.51 -6.14 0.26
CA PHE A 106 4.67 -7.03 0.10
C PHE A 106 4.51 -8.26 0.99
N GLY A 107 5.37 -9.27 0.78
CA GLY A 107 5.42 -10.49 1.58
C GLY A 107 5.53 -11.75 0.72
N LEU A 108 4.92 -11.79 -0.49
CA LEU A 108 4.95 -12.96 -1.36
C LEU A 108 6.40 -13.35 -1.73
N ASN A 109 7.18 -12.40 -2.26
CA ASN A 109 8.56 -12.64 -2.64
C ASN A 109 9.51 -12.64 -1.43
N ASP A 110 9.18 -11.89 -0.38
CA ASP A 110 9.94 -11.87 0.87
C ASP A 110 9.94 -13.27 1.52
N THR A 111 8.81 -14.00 1.47
CA THR A 111 8.66 -15.35 1.99
C THR A 111 9.67 -16.33 1.37
N GLY A 112 10.07 -16.13 0.14
CA GLY A 112 10.96 -17.01 -0.61
C GLY A 112 12.44 -16.90 -0.27
N GLY A 113 12.89 -15.91 0.50
CA GLY A 113 14.32 -15.76 0.75
C GLY A 113 14.73 -14.65 1.70
N ARG A 114 13.80 -13.89 2.27
CA ARG A 114 14.11 -12.83 3.22
C ARG A 114 13.86 -13.26 4.66
N LYS A 115 14.67 -12.74 5.58
CA LYS A 115 14.40 -12.94 7.01
C LYS A 115 13.20 -12.08 7.40
N PRO A 116 12.25 -12.61 8.17
CA PRO A 116 11.06 -11.87 8.58
C PRO A 116 11.35 -10.53 9.29
N ASP A 117 12.46 -10.44 10.04
CA ASP A 117 12.85 -9.18 10.69
C ASP A 117 13.37 -8.14 9.69
N GLN A 118 14.12 -8.54 8.67
CA GLN A 118 14.54 -7.67 7.58
C GLN A 118 13.32 -7.10 6.81
N PHE A 119 12.31 -7.93 6.56
CA PHE A 119 11.04 -7.49 5.99
C PHE A 119 10.38 -6.41 6.85
N LYS A 120 10.26 -6.66 8.18
CA LYS A 120 9.69 -5.70 9.12
C LYS A 120 10.46 -4.37 9.12
N GLU A 121 11.79 -4.41 9.18
CA GLU A 121 12.66 -3.23 9.15
C GLU A 121 12.46 -2.42 7.86
N SER A 122 12.36 -3.11 6.71
CA SER A 122 12.12 -2.46 5.42
C SER A 122 10.77 -1.77 5.37
N LEU A 123 9.70 -2.41 5.85
CA LEU A 123 8.39 -1.79 5.98
C LEU A 123 8.41 -0.58 6.92
N GLN A 124 9.12 -0.66 8.05
CA GLN A 124 9.26 0.46 8.98
C GLN A 124 9.94 1.67 8.32
N LYS A 125 10.96 1.44 7.48
CA LYS A 125 11.62 2.50 6.72
C LYS A 125 10.68 3.14 5.70
N ILE A 126 9.95 2.32 4.92
CA ILE A 126 8.94 2.79 3.96
C ILE A 126 7.90 3.66 4.69
N ILE A 127 7.31 3.14 5.76
CA ILE A 127 6.30 3.85 6.55
C ILE A 127 6.85 5.19 7.09
N LYS A 128 8.08 5.17 7.61
CA LYS A 128 8.71 6.38 8.14
C LYS A 128 8.88 7.46 7.07
N ILE A 129 9.33 7.08 5.87
CA ILE A 129 9.51 8.01 4.75
C ILE A 129 8.16 8.58 4.32
N LEU A 130 7.15 7.74 4.11
CA LEU A 130 5.82 8.18 3.69
C LEU A 130 5.16 9.11 4.72
N LYS A 131 5.25 8.77 6.02
CA LYS A 131 4.73 9.64 7.09
C LYS A 131 5.47 10.97 7.22
N ALA A 132 6.77 11.00 6.96
CA ALA A 132 7.54 12.24 6.96
C ALA A 132 7.13 13.18 5.81
N ALA A 133 6.54 12.65 4.74
CA ALA A 133 5.97 13.39 3.63
C ALA A 133 4.46 13.68 3.80
N ASP A 134 3.90 13.47 4.99
CA ASP A 134 2.47 13.65 5.32
C ASP A 134 1.50 12.77 4.49
N ILE A 135 1.98 11.62 4.03
CA ILE A 135 1.20 10.68 3.21
C ILE A 135 0.47 9.68 4.09
N GLN A 136 -0.82 9.47 3.81
CA GLN A 136 -1.60 8.43 4.48
C GLN A 136 -1.16 7.04 4.01
N VAL A 137 -0.77 6.18 4.96
CA VAL A 137 -0.31 4.82 4.67
C VAL A 137 -1.42 3.80 4.91
N VAL A 138 -1.62 2.91 3.95
CA VAL A 138 -2.49 1.72 4.06
C VAL A 138 -1.64 0.48 3.84
N LEU A 139 -1.40 -0.31 4.87
CA LEU A 139 -0.77 -1.62 4.72
C LEU A 139 -1.78 -2.64 4.17
N MET A 140 -1.38 -3.44 3.21
CA MET A 140 -2.18 -4.55 2.70
C MET A 140 -1.39 -5.84 2.87
N THR A 141 -1.91 -6.78 3.68
CA THR A 141 -1.27 -8.10 3.78
C THR A 141 -1.33 -8.82 2.44
N SER A 142 -0.36 -9.70 2.19
CA SER A 142 -0.34 -10.54 0.98
C SER A 142 -1.60 -11.40 0.88
N THR A 143 -2.04 -11.69 -0.33
CA THR A 143 -3.06 -12.72 -0.57
C THR A 143 -2.48 -14.11 -0.32
N PRO A 144 -3.31 -15.11 0.06
CA PRO A 144 -2.81 -16.45 0.36
C PRO A 144 -2.14 -17.15 -0.83
N PHE A 145 -1.16 -17.99 -0.54
CA PHE A 145 -0.68 -19.00 -1.47
C PHE A 145 -1.67 -20.16 -1.60
N ASN A 146 -1.74 -20.77 -2.78
CA ASN A 146 -2.26 -22.11 -2.91
C ASN A 146 -1.09 -23.09 -2.75
N ASN A 147 -0.95 -23.71 -1.57
CA ASN A 147 0.14 -24.62 -1.23
C ASN A 147 0.28 -25.79 -2.20
N ASP A 148 -0.85 -26.29 -2.75
CA ASP A 148 -0.87 -27.46 -3.64
C ASP A 148 -0.35 -27.12 -5.04
N ARG A 149 -0.52 -25.87 -5.47
CA ARG A 149 -0.15 -25.39 -6.81
C ARG A 149 1.23 -24.75 -6.85
N HIS A 150 1.56 -23.94 -5.86
CA HIS A 150 2.82 -23.21 -5.85
C HIS A 150 4.02 -24.12 -5.60
N GLY A 151 5.07 -23.98 -6.42
CA GLY A 151 6.24 -24.87 -6.35
C GLY A 151 6.95 -24.88 -4.99
N TRP A 152 6.96 -23.74 -4.28
CA TRP A 152 7.53 -23.65 -2.94
C TRP A 152 6.69 -24.36 -1.88
N GLY A 153 5.38 -24.45 -2.05
CA GLY A 153 4.50 -25.18 -1.13
C GLY A 153 4.87 -26.67 -0.99
N LYS A 154 5.53 -27.24 -2.00
CA LYS A 154 6.00 -28.63 -2.00
C LYS A 154 7.35 -28.84 -1.33
N ARG A 155 8.05 -27.78 -0.92
CA ARG A 155 9.34 -27.87 -0.26
C ARG A 155 9.18 -28.35 1.18
N LYS A 156 10.04 -29.29 1.59
CA LYS A 156 10.00 -29.91 2.93
C LYS A 156 10.09 -28.89 4.06
N GLU A 157 10.89 -27.84 3.86
CA GLU A 157 11.05 -26.76 4.84
C GLU A 157 9.72 -26.06 5.16
N PHE A 158 8.89 -25.76 4.15
CA PHE A 158 7.60 -25.14 4.38
C PHE A 158 6.56 -26.13 4.90
N GLN A 159 6.62 -27.39 4.46
CA GLN A 159 5.73 -28.44 4.99
C GLN A 159 5.95 -28.64 6.50
N ALA A 160 7.21 -28.62 6.95
CA ALA A 160 7.55 -28.71 8.38
C ALA A 160 7.05 -27.49 9.21
N LEU A 161 6.78 -26.35 8.56
CA LEU A 161 6.26 -25.14 9.19
C LEU A 161 4.72 -25.01 9.12
N GLY A 162 4.04 -26.06 8.63
CA GLY A 162 2.59 -26.10 8.48
C GLY A 162 2.08 -25.68 7.10
N GLY A 163 2.99 -25.37 6.18
CA GLY A 163 2.69 -24.92 4.81
C GLY A 163 3.32 -23.57 4.49
N LEU A 164 3.47 -23.31 3.21
CA LEU A 164 4.03 -22.02 2.72
C LEU A 164 3.12 -20.84 3.11
N ASP A 165 1.82 -21.02 2.94
CA ASP A 165 0.82 -20.00 3.26
C ASP A 165 0.76 -19.70 4.76
N GLU A 166 0.78 -20.72 5.59
CA GLU A 166 0.80 -20.61 7.05
C GLU A 166 2.08 -19.93 7.56
N TYR A 167 3.23 -20.26 6.92
CA TYR A 167 4.50 -19.59 7.22
C TYR A 167 4.45 -18.11 6.86
N MET A 168 3.95 -17.77 5.66
CA MET A 168 3.79 -16.37 5.24
C MET A 168 2.87 -15.59 6.18
N ASP A 169 1.74 -16.16 6.57
CA ASP A 169 0.80 -15.50 7.49
C ASP A 169 1.45 -15.19 8.83
N ARG A 170 2.06 -16.21 9.45
CA ARG A 170 2.67 -16.09 10.77
C ARG A 170 3.87 -15.15 10.80
N GLU A 171 4.73 -15.21 9.77
CA GLU A 171 6.01 -14.49 9.82
C GLU A 171 5.98 -13.15 9.10
N PHE A 172 5.14 -12.97 8.09
CA PHE A 172 5.11 -11.74 7.28
C PHE A 172 3.82 -10.95 7.48
N CYS A 173 2.64 -11.56 7.30
CA CYS A 173 1.37 -10.84 7.48
C CYS A 173 1.18 -10.38 8.93
N GLN A 174 1.57 -11.20 9.91
CA GLN A 174 1.49 -10.81 11.33
C GLN A 174 2.37 -9.60 11.66
N LYS A 175 3.53 -9.43 11.01
CA LYS A 175 4.35 -8.23 11.18
C LYS A 175 3.67 -6.98 10.63
N MET A 176 2.96 -7.09 9.52
CA MET A 176 2.17 -5.97 8.97
C MET A 176 1.02 -5.59 9.91
N ARG A 177 0.29 -6.57 10.47
CA ARG A 177 -0.76 -6.34 11.48
C ARG A 177 -0.19 -5.59 12.70
N THR A 178 0.95 -6.06 13.22
CA THR A 178 1.65 -5.41 14.35
C THR A 178 2.13 -3.99 14.03
N LEU A 179 2.57 -3.73 12.80
CA LEU A 179 2.99 -2.40 12.38
C LEU A 179 1.82 -1.43 12.26
N ALA A 180 0.63 -1.91 11.88
CA ALA A 180 -0.57 -1.10 11.76
C ALA A 180 -1.20 -0.78 13.12
N ASP A 181 -1.06 -1.70 14.09
CA ASP A 181 -1.74 -1.62 15.38
C ASP A 181 -1.34 -0.36 16.16
N GLY A 182 -2.33 0.45 16.54
CA GLY A 182 -2.19 1.63 17.41
C GLY A 182 -1.36 2.78 16.85
N LYS A 183 -0.97 2.78 15.55
CA LYS A 183 -0.01 3.74 14.97
C LYS A 183 -0.60 4.70 13.94
N GLY A 184 -1.93 4.75 13.81
CA GLY A 184 -2.60 5.58 12.79
C GLY A 184 -2.27 5.13 11.36
N ILE A 185 -1.98 3.84 11.17
CA ILE A 185 -1.76 3.20 9.87
C ILE A 185 -2.97 2.33 9.60
N LEU A 186 -3.59 2.51 8.45
CA LEU A 186 -4.72 1.67 8.05
C LEU A 186 -4.24 0.30 7.60
N LEU A 187 -5.04 -0.73 7.84
CA LEU A 187 -4.75 -2.10 7.45
C LEU A 187 -5.89 -2.68 6.61
N CYS A 188 -5.56 -3.18 5.43
CA CYS A 188 -6.40 -4.09 4.67
C CYS A 188 -5.83 -5.51 4.80
N ASP A 189 -6.39 -6.31 5.70
CA ASP A 189 -5.91 -7.68 5.95
C ASP A 189 -6.46 -8.66 4.91
N LEU A 190 -5.95 -8.57 3.67
CA LEU A 190 -6.38 -9.41 2.56
C LEU A 190 -6.17 -10.90 2.85
N HIS A 191 -5.08 -11.26 3.53
CA HIS A 191 -4.84 -12.66 3.89
C HIS A 191 -5.97 -13.23 4.73
N SER A 192 -6.31 -12.59 5.84
CA SER A 192 -7.39 -13.03 6.73
C SER A 192 -8.74 -13.04 6.02
N ILE A 193 -9.01 -12.04 5.17
CA ILE A 193 -10.24 -11.95 4.38
C ILE A 193 -10.37 -13.16 3.43
N PHE A 194 -9.35 -13.45 2.65
CA PHE A 194 -9.36 -14.58 1.72
C PHE A 194 -9.47 -15.92 2.46
N LYS A 195 -8.69 -16.12 3.54
CA LYS A 195 -8.76 -17.33 4.38
C LYS A 195 -10.18 -17.53 4.97
N ALA A 196 -10.83 -16.46 5.39
CA ALA A 196 -12.22 -16.54 5.87
C ALA A 196 -13.19 -16.99 4.76
N LYS A 197 -13.00 -16.49 3.53
CA LYS A 197 -13.79 -16.92 2.37
C LYS A 197 -13.52 -18.37 2.00
N PHE A 198 -12.26 -18.83 2.04
CA PHE A 198 -11.90 -20.21 1.76
C PHE A 198 -12.45 -21.21 2.81
N ARG A 199 -12.61 -20.77 4.07
CA ARG A 199 -13.31 -21.60 5.07
C ARG A 199 -14.81 -21.77 4.77
N GLN A 200 -15.45 -20.77 4.14
CA GLN A 200 -16.86 -20.82 3.73
C GLN A 200 -17.06 -21.61 2.43
N ASP A 201 -16.16 -21.44 1.46
CA ASP A 201 -16.13 -22.16 0.18
C ASP A 201 -14.68 -22.59 -0.14
N PRO A 202 -14.28 -23.83 0.23
CA PRO A 202 -12.93 -24.31 -0.05
C PRO A 202 -12.57 -24.33 -1.54
N GLY A 203 -13.56 -24.45 -2.43
CA GLY A 203 -13.34 -24.42 -3.89
C GLY A 203 -12.97 -23.04 -4.42
N LEU A 204 -13.26 -21.98 -3.67
CA LEU A 204 -13.01 -20.60 -4.07
C LEU A 204 -11.53 -20.32 -4.33
N ILE A 205 -10.61 -20.94 -3.57
CA ILE A 205 -9.17 -20.76 -3.78
C ILE A 205 -8.75 -21.03 -5.23
N ASN A 206 -9.36 -22.05 -5.85
CA ASN A 206 -9.04 -22.44 -7.23
C ASN A 206 -9.64 -21.50 -8.28
N LYS A 207 -10.60 -20.64 -7.91
CA LYS A 207 -11.20 -19.62 -8.77
C LYS A 207 -10.45 -18.30 -8.67
N VAL A 208 -9.98 -17.93 -7.47
CA VAL A 208 -9.39 -16.62 -7.22
C VAL A 208 -7.86 -16.60 -7.23
N ILE A 209 -7.21 -17.75 -6.98
CA ILE A 209 -5.76 -17.92 -7.14
C ILE A 209 -5.49 -18.65 -8.46
N SER A 210 -4.62 -18.08 -9.28
CA SER A 210 -4.28 -18.64 -10.60
C SER A 210 -3.59 -20.01 -10.51
N PRO A 211 -3.45 -20.75 -11.62
CA PRO A 211 -2.80 -22.06 -11.62
C PRO A 211 -1.35 -22.09 -11.11
N ASP A 212 -0.67 -20.96 -11.08
CA ASP A 212 0.68 -20.84 -10.51
C ASP A 212 0.72 -20.84 -8.97
N GLY A 213 -0.45 -20.77 -8.34
CA GLY A 213 -0.60 -20.88 -6.90
C GLY A 213 -0.27 -19.60 -6.11
N VAL A 214 -0.03 -18.46 -6.78
CA VAL A 214 0.35 -17.21 -6.11
C VAL A 214 -0.39 -15.98 -6.65
N HIS A 215 -0.51 -15.81 -7.96
CA HIS A 215 -1.14 -14.62 -8.52
C HIS A 215 -2.68 -14.74 -8.51
N LEU A 216 -3.33 -13.58 -8.52
CA LEU A 216 -4.79 -13.53 -8.57
C LEU A 216 -5.30 -13.75 -10.00
N THR A 217 -6.45 -14.37 -10.11
CA THR A 217 -7.29 -14.31 -11.30
C THR A 217 -8.06 -12.98 -11.34
N ALA A 218 -8.78 -12.71 -12.43
CA ALA A 218 -9.68 -11.55 -12.48
C ALA A 218 -10.72 -11.57 -11.33
N GLU A 219 -11.27 -12.72 -10.99
CA GLU A 219 -12.20 -12.89 -9.86
C GLU A 219 -11.50 -12.59 -8.52
N GLY A 220 -10.24 -13.02 -8.37
CA GLY A 220 -9.42 -12.73 -7.21
C GLY A 220 -9.17 -11.22 -7.04
N TYR A 221 -8.86 -10.52 -8.12
CA TYR A 221 -8.70 -9.05 -8.09
C TYR A 221 -10.01 -8.34 -7.75
N VAL A 222 -11.14 -8.79 -8.28
CA VAL A 222 -12.47 -8.24 -7.91
C VAL A 222 -12.74 -8.44 -6.42
N LEU A 223 -12.44 -9.64 -5.90
CA LEU A 223 -12.60 -9.92 -4.47
C LEU A 223 -11.72 -9.00 -3.62
N ALA A 224 -10.44 -8.85 -3.95
CA ALA A 224 -9.52 -7.97 -3.24
C ALA A 224 -9.99 -6.50 -3.28
N ALA A 225 -10.33 -5.99 -4.46
CA ALA A 225 -10.75 -4.60 -4.65
C ALA A 225 -11.99 -4.23 -3.82
N LYS A 226 -12.96 -5.15 -3.69
CA LYS A 226 -14.15 -4.96 -2.84
C LYS A 226 -13.80 -4.71 -1.36
N HIS A 227 -12.66 -5.18 -0.90
CA HIS A 227 -12.21 -5.00 0.48
C HIS A 227 -11.18 -3.87 0.62
N ILE A 228 -10.44 -3.53 -0.43
CA ILE A 228 -9.47 -2.42 -0.42
C ILE A 228 -10.22 -1.07 -0.46
N GLY A 229 -11.17 -0.91 -1.38
CA GLY A 229 -11.88 0.36 -1.57
C GLY A 229 -12.43 0.97 -0.27
N PRO A 230 -13.17 0.21 0.56
CA PRO A 230 -13.71 0.72 1.82
C PRO A 230 -12.68 1.06 2.91
N VAL A 231 -11.43 0.54 2.81
CA VAL A 231 -10.36 0.81 3.78
C VAL A 231 -9.60 2.10 3.42
N LEU A 232 -9.65 2.50 2.13
CA LEU A 232 -9.06 3.78 1.76
C LEU A 232 -9.82 4.89 2.49
N PRO A 233 -9.10 5.86 3.10
CA PRO A 233 -9.74 6.96 3.81
C PRO A 233 -10.71 7.67 2.88
N LYS A 234 -11.70 8.34 3.49
CA LYS A 234 -12.65 9.16 2.71
C LYS A 234 -11.84 10.21 1.94
N LEU A 235 -11.80 10.03 0.68
CA LEU A 235 -11.16 10.89 -0.31
C LEU A 235 -12.03 12.11 -0.57
#